data_94213495465f46ce9d44fdbe8396b663
#
_entry.id   94213495465f46ce9d44fdbe8396b663
#
_cell.length_a   1.000
_cell.length_b   1.000
_cell.length_c   1.000
_cell.angle_alpha   90.00
_cell.angle_beta   90.00
_cell.angle_gamma   90.00
#
_symmetry.space_group_name_H-M   'P 1'
#
loop_
_entity.id
_entity.type
_entity.pdbx_description
1 polymer ?
#
loop_
_entity_poly.entity_id
_entity_poly.type
_entity_poly.pdbx_seq_one_letter_code
_entity_poly.pdbx_strand_id
1 'polypeptide(L)'
;TDKPVLYYPLNSWFIKVTEKRNELIAFNNKINWKPKSTGEGRFGNWLNNANDWNLSRSRFWGIPLPIWISEDGSETKVIGSVKQLIEEINQSIEDGNMDSNPFQGFEVGNMSNENYDKIDLHKHTIDDIVLSSSSKKKMYRESDLIDVWFDSGAMPYAQWHYPFENKNYIDEKKFFPADYIAEGVDQTRGWFYTLHVIGTLVFNSNSYKNVISNGLVLDKNGQKMSKRLGNAVDPFETLDRFGPDATRWYMISNSNPWDNLKFDVAGIEEVRRKFFGTLHNIYSFFSLYANVDKFKNHEKIIEYKDRCELDRWIISELNTLIKEVKDA
;
A
#
# COMPACT_ATOMS: atom_id res chain seq x y z
N THR A 1 22.86 -15.71 4.22
CA THR A 1 24.21 -15.68 4.79
C THR A 1 24.70 -17.09 4.99
N ASP A 2 25.96 -17.36 4.76
CA ASP A 2 26.59 -18.68 4.91
C ASP A 2 27.04 -18.96 6.37
N LYS A 3 26.48 -18.26 7.33
CA LYS A 3 26.78 -18.43 8.74
C LYS A 3 25.74 -19.31 9.43
N PRO A 4 26.12 -20.13 10.41
CA PRO A 4 25.20 -20.96 11.17
C PRO A 4 24.17 -20.10 11.91
N VAL A 5 22.93 -20.58 11.95
CA VAL A 5 21.79 -19.95 12.64
C VAL A 5 21.49 -20.73 13.89
N LEU A 6 21.36 -20.04 15.01
CA LEU A 6 20.94 -20.63 16.27
C LEU A 6 19.42 -20.44 16.44
N TYR A 7 18.72 -21.49 16.80
CA TYR A 7 17.33 -21.41 17.25
C TYR A 7 17.32 -21.11 18.74
N TYR A 8 16.77 -19.93 19.09
CA TYR A 8 16.70 -19.47 20.45
C TYR A 8 15.26 -19.01 20.77
N PRO A 9 14.61 -19.55 21.80
CA PRO A 9 13.27 -19.12 22.18
C PRO A 9 13.33 -17.74 22.86
N LEU A 10 12.47 -16.84 22.41
CA LEU A 10 12.28 -15.52 22.98
C LEU A 10 10.81 -15.32 23.33
N ASN A 11 10.54 -14.70 24.47
CA ASN A 11 9.20 -14.21 24.79
C ASN A 11 8.84 -13.13 23.74
N SER A 12 7.63 -13.19 23.23
CA SER A 12 7.21 -12.27 22.16
C SER A 12 5.72 -11.97 22.30
N TRP A 13 5.32 -10.80 21.82
CA TRP A 13 3.93 -10.41 21.71
C TRP A 13 3.33 -10.89 20.40
N PHE A 14 2.12 -11.45 20.49
CA PHE A 14 1.41 -11.98 19.33
C PHE A 14 0.02 -11.35 19.18
N ILE A 15 -0.38 -11.10 17.96
CA ILE A 15 -1.79 -10.87 17.63
C ILE A 15 -2.41 -12.23 17.34
N LYS A 16 -3.51 -12.56 18.03
CA LYS A 16 -4.19 -13.87 17.91
C LYS A 16 -5.09 -13.91 16.66
N VAL A 17 -4.44 -13.92 15.50
CA VAL A 17 -5.10 -13.92 14.18
C VAL A 17 -5.99 -15.14 13.99
N THR A 18 -5.60 -16.27 14.61
CA THR A 18 -6.32 -17.55 14.51
C THR A 18 -7.76 -17.47 15.02
N GLU A 19 -8.09 -16.57 15.95
CA GLU A 19 -9.46 -16.37 16.43
C GLU A 19 -10.40 -15.78 15.36
N LYS A 20 -9.83 -15.06 14.37
CA LYS A 20 -10.57 -14.39 13.29
C LYS A 20 -10.42 -15.06 11.92
N ARG A 21 -9.96 -16.30 11.89
CA ARG A 21 -9.71 -17.02 10.65
C ARG A 21 -10.93 -17.10 9.74
N ASN A 22 -12.10 -17.39 10.31
CA ASN A 22 -13.33 -17.50 9.52
C ASN A 22 -13.74 -16.18 8.90
N GLU A 23 -13.61 -15.07 9.63
CA GLU A 23 -13.89 -13.73 9.14
C GLU A 23 -12.90 -13.32 8.05
N LEU A 24 -11.61 -13.62 8.23
CA LEU A 24 -10.58 -13.39 7.20
C LEU A 24 -10.93 -14.09 5.89
N ILE A 25 -11.33 -15.36 5.95
CA ILE A 25 -11.74 -16.12 4.78
C ILE A 25 -13.01 -15.53 4.16
N ALA A 26 -14.01 -15.19 4.98
CA ALA A 26 -15.27 -14.63 4.52
C ALA A 26 -15.09 -13.26 3.82
N PHE A 27 -14.19 -12.42 4.34
CA PHE A 27 -13.86 -11.13 3.71
C PHE A 27 -13.02 -11.31 2.45
N ASN A 28 -12.08 -12.26 2.40
CA ASN A 28 -11.34 -12.56 1.18
C ASN A 28 -12.27 -12.95 0.03
N ASN A 29 -13.32 -13.69 0.30
CA ASN A 29 -14.30 -14.12 -0.72
C ASN A 29 -15.11 -12.94 -1.31
N LYS A 30 -15.07 -11.76 -0.69
CA LYS A 30 -15.71 -10.53 -1.20
C LYS A 30 -14.78 -9.69 -2.07
N ILE A 31 -13.49 -10.03 -2.13
CA ILE A 31 -12.49 -9.28 -2.89
C ILE A 31 -12.45 -9.78 -4.33
N ASN A 32 -12.49 -8.84 -5.27
CA ASN A 32 -12.33 -9.13 -6.69
C ASN A 32 -10.84 -9.28 -7.03
N TRP A 33 -10.35 -10.50 -7.05
CA TRP A 33 -8.97 -10.82 -7.40
C TRP A 33 -8.76 -11.00 -8.90
N LYS A 34 -7.69 -10.40 -9.42
CA LYS A 34 -7.14 -10.66 -10.75
C LYS A 34 -5.67 -11.11 -10.61
N PRO A 35 -5.34 -12.38 -10.92
CA PRO A 35 -6.26 -13.45 -11.29
C PRO A 35 -7.02 -14.01 -10.08
N LYS A 36 -8.20 -14.53 -10.30
CA LYS A 36 -9.05 -15.14 -9.27
C LYS A 36 -8.34 -16.28 -8.52
N SER A 37 -7.52 -17.04 -9.24
CA SER A 37 -6.71 -18.14 -8.69
C SER A 37 -5.73 -17.70 -7.59
N THR A 38 -5.28 -16.45 -7.58
CA THR A 38 -4.42 -15.94 -6.49
C THR A 38 -5.22 -15.80 -5.19
N GLY A 39 -6.43 -15.23 -5.27
CA GLY A 39 -7.30 -15.05 -4.10
C GLY A 39 -7.84 -16.37 -3.52
N GLU A 40 -8.31 -17.28 -4.37
CA GLU A 40 -8.85 -18.57 -3.96
C GLU A 40 -7.74 -19.58 -3.59
N GLY A 41 -6.65 -19.58 -4.35
CA GLY A 41 -5.54 -20.51 -4.17
C GLY A 41 -4.49 -20.00 -3.18
N ARG A 42 -3.51 -19.23 -3.68
CA ARG A 42 -2.33 -18.83 -2.88
C ARG A 42 -2.69 -18.05 -1.61
N PHE A 43 -3.56 -17.05 -1.71
CA PHE A 43 -3.97 -16.24 -0.56
C PHE A 43 -4.98 -16.98 0.31
N GLY A 44 -6.00 -17.59 -0.27
CA GLY A 44 -7.00 -18.37 0.46
C GLY A 44 -6.38 -19.52 1.27
N ASN A 45 -5.46 -20.27 0.66
CA ASN A 45 -4.71 -21.32 1.38
C ASN A 45 -3.85 -20.77 2.52
N TRP A 46 -3.28 -19.58 2.35
CA TRP A 46 -2.54 -18.90 3.42
C TRP A 46 -3.45 -18.55 4.59
N LEU A 47 -4.64 -18.00 4.33
CA LEU A 47 -5.62 -17.66 5.37
C LEU A 47 -6.15 -18.91 6.09
N ASN A 48 -6.42 -19.98 5.37
CA ASN A 48 -6.86 -21.27 5.95
C ASN A 48 -5.85 -21.83 6.95
N ASN A 49 -4.56 -21.58 6.73
CA ASN A 49 -3.44 -22.06 7.56
C ASN A 49 -2.79 -20.92 8.34
N ALA A 50 -3.49 -19.80 8.53
CA ALA A 50 -2.92 -18.65 9.23
C ALA A 50 -2.51 -19.00 10.66
N ASN A 51 -1.33 -18.55 11.05
CA ASN A 51 -0.82 -18.61 12.40
C ASN A 51 -0.98 -17.24 13.08
N ASP A 52 -0.84 -17.21 14.39
CA ASP A 52 -0.81 -15.96 15.15
C ASP A 52 0.40 -15.12 14.71
N TRP A 53 0.19 -13.83 14.64
CA TRP A 53 1.20 -12.90 14.13
C TRP A 53 2.14 -12.47 15.25
N ASN A 54 3.39 -12.91 15.19
CA ASN A 54 4.44 -12.40 16.06
C ASN A 54 4.70 -10.93 15.73
N LEU A 55 4.30 -10.05 16.65
CA LEU A 55 4.40 -8.59 16.49
C LEU A 55 5.73 -8.03 16.96
N SER A 56 6.39 -8.67 17.92
CA SER A 56 7.64 -8.21 18.54
C SER A 56 8.83 -8.27 17.58
N ARG A 57 9.65 -7.22 17.60
CA ARG A 57 10.93 -7.15 16.91
C ARG A 57 12.01 -6.62 17.84
N SER A 58 12.99 -7.45 18.14
CA SER A 58 14.18 -7.05 18.89
C SER A 58 15.13 -6.28 17.96
N ARG A 59 14.87 -4.98 17.79
CA ARG A 59 15.57 -4.07 16.91
C ARG A 59 15.89 -2.77 17.64
N PHE A 60 16.82 -1.99 17.10
CA PHE A 60 17.17 -0.68 17.64
C PHE A 60 16.25 0.42 17.11
N TRP A 61 15.94 0.39 15.81
CA TRP A 61 15.13 1.42 15.13
C TRP A 61 13.80 0.86 14.61
N GLY A 62 12.73 1.61 14.86
CA GLY A 62 11.35 1.31 14.46
C GLY A 62 10.37 1.85 15.48
N ILE A 63 9.09 1.52 15.37
CA ILE A 63 8.03 1.95 16.28
C ILE A 63 8.05 1.06 17.52
N PRO A 64 8.19 1.62 18.72
CA PRO A 64 8.14 0.88 19.97
C PRO A 64 6.76 0.29 20.26
N LEU A 65 6.71 -0.89 20.86
CA LEU A 65 5.46 -1.42 21.42
C LEU A 65 4.98 -0.50 22.55
N PRO A 66 3.75 0.03 22.48
CA PRO A 66 3.23 0.96 23.48
C PRO A 66 2.69 0.22 24.72
N ILE A 67 3.50 -0.67 25.28
CA ILE A 67 3.13 -1.57 26.38
C ILE A 67 4.08 -1.34 27.55
N TRP A 68 3.52 -1.05 28.73
CA TRP A 68 4.25 -0.94 30.00
C TRP A 68 3.83 -2.07 30.94
N ILE A 69 4.81 -2.66 31.62
CA ILE A 69 4.63 -3.80 32.53
C ILE A 69 5.19 -3.41 33.90
N SER A 70 4.44 -3.70 34.96
CA SER A 70 4.91 -3.49 36.34
C SER A 70 6.11 -4.39 36.65
N GLU A 71 6.98 -3.94 37.56
CA GLU A 71 8.19 -4.69 37.96
C GLU A 71 7.92 -6.14 38.35
N ASP A 72 6.77 -6.39 38.97
CA ASP A 72 6.35 -7.73 39.43
C ASP A 72 5.54 -8.50 38.36
N GLY A 73 5.34 -7.91 37.15
CA GLY A 73 4.59 -8.50 36.07
C GLY A 73 3.08 -8.62 36.29
N SER A 74 2.55 -8.04 37.38
CA SER A 74 1.14 -8.20 37.79
C SER A 74 0.19 -7.30 37.00
N GLU A 75 0.67 -6.20 36.45
CA GLU A 75 -0.12 -5.20 35.73
C GLU A 75 0.53 -4.85 34.38
N THR A 76 -0.30 -4.75 33.36
CA THR A 76 0.11 -4.33 32.00
C THR A 76 -0.76 -3.17 31.57
N LYS A 77 -0.14 -2.08 31.07
CA LYS A 77 -0.81 -0.95 30.44
C LYS A 77 -0.47 -0.88 28.96
N VAL A 78 -1.49 -0.68 28.13
CA VAL A 78 -1.34 -0.43 26.70
C VAL A 78 -1.75 1.02 26.43
N ILE A 79 -0.85 1.80 25.87
CA ILE A 79 -1.07 3.22 25.61
C ILE A 79 -1.59 3.41 24.19
N GLY A 80 -2.80 3.96 24.07
CA GLY A 80 -3.50 4.12 22.77
C GLY A 80 -3.35 5.50 22.12
N SER A 81 -2.76 6.49 22.83
CA SER A 81 -2.57 7.83 22.27
C SER A 81 -1.50 8.62 23.00
N VAL A 82 -0.96 9.65 22.34
CA VAL A 82 -0.03 10.61 22.99
C VAL A 82 -0.69 11.32 24.15
N LYS A 83 -1.97 11.66 24.04
CA LYS A 83 -2.74 12.25 25.15
C LYS A 83 -2.71 11.35 26.38
N GLN A 84 -3.06 10.09 26.21
CA GLN A 84 -3.02 9.10 27.31
C GLN A 84 -1.61 8.96 27.87
N LEU A 85 -0.58 8.91 27.01
CA LEU A 85 0.80 8.81 27.46
C LEU A 85 1.18 9.99 28.36
N ILE A 86 0.84 11.22 28.00
CA ILE A 86 1.11 12.42 28.80
C ILE A 86 0.34 12.38 30.12
N GLU A 87 -0.91 11.95 30.12
CA GLU A 87 -1.72 11.79 31.35
C GLU A 87 -1.07 10.79 32.32
N GLU A 88 -0.63 9.64 31.80
CA GLU A 88 0.05 8.61 32.59
C GLU A 88 1.45 9.06 33.08
N ILE A 89 2.19 9.85 32.30
CA ILE A 89 3.46 10.45 32.71
C ILE A 89 3.21 11.42 33.86
N ASN A 90 2.22 12.29 33.76
CA ASN A 90 1.90 13.25 34.82
C ASN A 90 1.48 12.54 36.14
N GLN A 91 0.68 11.48 36.03
CA GLN A 91 0.34 10.64 37.16
C GLN A 91 1.58 9.98 37.79
N SER A 92 2.53 9.53 36.93
CA SER A 92 3.78 8.93 37.38
C SER A 92 4.69 9.93 38.14
N ILE A 93 4.67 11.19 37.72
CA ILE A 93 5.36 12.28 38.45
C ILE A 93 4.72 12.53 39.78
N GLU A 94 3.40 12.60 39.87
CA GLU A 94 2.66 12.74 41.14
C GLU A 94 2.92 11.58 42.11
N ASP A 95 3.07 10.38 41.61
CA ASP A 95 3.39 9.18 42.37
C ASP A 95 4.88 9.06 42.76
N GLY A 96 5.73 9.95 42.24
CA GLY A 96 7.17 9.97 42.50
C GLY A 96 7.99 8.92 41.74
N ASN A 97 7.46 8.37 40.65
CA ASN A 97 8.14 7.40 39.83
C ASN A 97 8.89 8.03 38.64
N MET A 98 8.56 9.29 38.28
CA MET A 98 9.26 10.11 37.29
C MET A 98 9.50 11.52 37.84
N ASP A 99 10.60 12.16 37.40
CA ASP A 99 10.98 13.50 37.81
C ASP A 99 10.34 14.61 36.97
N SER A 100 10.18 14.36 35.68
CA SER A 100 9.65 15.35 34.75
C SER A 100 9.05 14.70 33.48
N ASN A 101 8.18 15.46 32.80
CA ASN A 101 7.61 15.06 31.53
C ASN A 101 8.60 15.41 30.39
N PRO A 102 9.07 14.43 29.61
CA PRO A 102 10.00 14.69 28.49
C PRO A 102 9.36 15.46 27.31
N PHE A 103 8.02 15.53 27.26
CA PHE A 103 7.26 16.19 26.19
C PHE A 103 6.75 17.58 26.60
N GLN A 104 7.59 18.34 27.32
CA GLN A 104 7.22 19.70 27.71
C GLN A 104 6.95 20.58 26.49
N GLY A 105 5.82 21.31 26.56
CA GLY A 105 5.41 22.23 25.48
C GLY A 105 4.69 21.57 24.30
N PHE A 106 4.51 20.24 24.30
CA PHE A 106 3.60 19.59 23.36
C PHE A 106 2.14 19.82 23.78
N GLU A 107 1.33 20.28 22.84
CA GLU A 107 -0.08 20.60 23.02
C GLU A 107 -0.96 19.52 22.38
N VAL A 108 -1.68 18.76 23.19
CA VAL A 108 -2.62 17.73 22.71
C VAL A 108 -3.72 18.39 21.87
N GLY A 109 -3.90 17.90 20.64
CA GLY A 109 -4.89 18.44 19.69
C GLY A 109 -4.38 19.56 18.79
N ASN A 110 -3.17 20.05 18.98
CA ASN A 110 -2.51 20.96 18.04
C ASN A 110 -1.78 20.14 16.97
N MET A 111 -2.31 20.13 15.74
CA MET A 111 -1.82 19.32 14.60
C MET A 111 -0.75 20.04 13.76
N SER A 112 -0.17 21.15 14.24
CA SER A 112 0.90 21.85 13.51
C SER A 112 2.22 21.05 13.55
N ASN A 113 3.02 21.19 12.49
CA ASN A 113 4.34 20.53 12.41
C ASN A 113 5.24 21.00 13.57
N GLU A 114 5.21 22.28 13.91
CA GLU A 114 5.99 22.86 15.00
C GLU A 114 5.66 22.27 16.37
N ASN A 115 4.42 21.78 16.53
CA ASN A 115 4.02 21.09 17.75
C ASN A 115 4.50 19.63 17.72
N TYR A 116 4.41 18.95 16.58
CA TYR A 116 4.90 17.58 16.44
C TYR A 116 6.42 17.47 16.54
N ASP A 117 7.16 18.49 16.18
CA ASP A 117 8.63 18.55 16.34
C ASP A 117 9.08 18.54 17.83
N LYS A 118 8.14 18.73 18.77
CA LYS A 118 8.41 18.69 20.22
C LYS A 118 8.31 17.30 20.83
N ILE A 119 7.89 16.31 20.06
CA ILE A 119 7.68 14.95 20.54
C ILE A 119 8.47 13.95 19.69
N ASP A 120 9.18 13.07 20.35
CA ASP A 120 9.84 11.93 19.74
C ASP A 120 9.40 10.64 20.44
N LEU A 121 8.74 9.76 19.68
CA LEU A 121 8.21 8.49 20.19
C LEU A 121 9.11 7.29 19.85
N HIS A 122 10.34 7.54 19.41
CA HIS A 122 11.30 6.45 19.18
C HIS A 122 11.87 5.89 20.47
N LYS A 123 12.41 4.70 20.37
CA LYS A 123 12.90 3.89 21.49
C LYS A 123 13.81 4.65 22.46
N HIS A 124 14.73 5.46 21.96
CA HIS A 124 15.70 6.19 22.76
C HIS A 124 15.09 7.27 23.68
N THR A 125 13.88 7.71 23.37
CA THR A 125 13.14 8.68 24.22
C THR A 125 12.14 7.96 25.13
N ILE A 126 11.37 7.01 24.57
CA ILE A 126 10.26 6.44 25.36
C ILE A 126 10.66 5.27 26.25
N ASP A 127 11.84 4.68 26.07
CA ASP A 127 12.36 3.66 27.00
C ASP A 127 12.66 4.24 28.40
N ASP A 128 12.94 5.54 28.49
CA ASP A 128 13.20 6.23 29.76
C ASP A 128 11.90 6.63 30.50
N ILE A 129 10.73 6.42 29.88
CA ILE A 129 9.43 6.73 30.48
C ILE A 129 9.02 5.59 31.39
N VAL A 130 8.96 5.93 32.70
CA VAL A 130 8.46 5.03 33.75
C VAL A 130 7.06 5.43 34.12
N LEU A 131 6.08 4.55 33.92
CA LEU A 131 4.69 4.80 34.34
C LEU A 131 4.39 4.22 35.72
N SER A 132 3.25 4.59 36.31
CA SER A 132 2.77 4.06 37.58
C SER A 132 1.69 3.00 37.36
N SER A 133 1.76 1.91 38.12
CA SER A 133 0.67 0.93 38.23
C SER A 133 -0.48 1.47 39.12
N SER A 134 -1.59 0.77 39.20
CA SER A 134 -2.68 1.06 40.10
C SER A 134 -2.25 1.06 41.57
N SER A 135 -1.21 0.28 41.90
CA SER A 135 -0.59 0.22 43.23
C SER A 135 0.63 1.14 43.39
N LYS A 136 0.82 2.11 42.48
CA LYS A 136 1.94 3.07 42.44
C LYS A 136 3.33 2.46 42.28
N LYS A 137 3.41 1.20 41.82
CA LYS A 137 4.69 0.57 41.47
C LYS A 137 5.16 1.06 40.12
N LYS A 138 6.46 1.04 39.89
CA LYS A 138 7.06 1.38 38.62
C LYS A 138 6.64 0.40 37.51
N MET A 139 6.36 0.94 36.36
CA MET A 139 6.10 0.18 35.13
C MET A 139 7.10 0.59 34.06
N TYR A 140 7.71 -0.38 33.44
CA TYR A 140 8.69 -0.18 32.37
C TYR A 140 8.10 -0.62 31.04
N ARG A 141 8.50 0.07 29.97
CA ARG A 141 8.07 -0.25 28.63
C ARG A 141 8.66 -1.60 28.18
N GLU A 142 7.86 -2.38 27.45
CA GLU A 142 8.35 -3.56 26.73
C GLU A 142 9.43 -3.16 25.72
N SER A 143 10.61 -3.78 25.81
CA SER A 143 11.81 -3.32 25.07
C SER A 143 11.74 -3.52 23.56
N ASP A 144 10.88 -4.41 23.08
CA ASP A 144 10.72 -4.70 21.67
C ASP A 144 10.03 -3.57 20.90
N LEU A 145 10.25 -3.60 19.58
CA LEU A 145 9.58 -2.77 18.61
C LEU A 145 8.45 -3.54 17.94
N ILE A 146 7.56 -2.82 17.28
CA ILE A 146 6.49 -3.40 16.49
C ILE A 146 7.02 -3.89 15.14
N ASP A 147 6.44 -4.94 14.58
CA ASP A 147 6.72 -5.38 13.22
C ASP A 147 6.36 -4.28 12.22
N VAL A 148 7.30 -3.90 11.37
CA VAL A 148 7.11 -2.87 10.32
C VAL A 148 5.93 -3.20 9.38
N TRP A 149 5.55 -4.46 9.26
CA TRP A 149 4.36 -4.86 8.52
C TRP A 149 3.05 -4.40 9.17
N PHE A 150 3.07 -4.12 10.48
CA PHE A 150 1.94 -3.48 11.16
C PHE A 150 1.79 -2.03 10.70
N ASP A 151 2.89 -1.29 10.60
CA ASP A 151 2.88 0.11 10.16
C ASP A 151 2.32 0.22 8.75
N SER A 152 2.87 -0.57 7.82
CA SER A 152 2.38 -0.58 6.43
C SER A 152 0.95 -1.09 6.32
N GLY A 153 0.55 -2.04 7.16
CA GLY A 153 -0.82 -2.57 7.23
C GLY A 153 -1.83 -1.60 7.85
N ALA A 154 -1.36 -0.65 8.64
CA ALA A 154 -2.18 0.42 9.25
C ALA A 154 -2.43 1.60 8.29
N MET A 155 -1.69 1.73 7.18
CA MET A 155 -1.70 2.87 6.27
C MET A 155 -3.10 3.34 5.85
N PRO A 156 -4.08 2.47 5.52
CA PRO A 156 -5.38 2.93 5.01
C PRO A 156 -6.15 3.86 5.94
N TYR A 157 -5.92 3.77 7.23
CA TYR A 157 -6.56 4.64 8.22
C TYR A 157 -5.55 5.59 8.89
N ALA A 158 -4.30 5.17 9.03
CA ALA A 158 -3.25 6.00 9.64
C ALA A 158 -2.95 7.27 8.81
N GLN A 159 -3.03 7.20 7.47
CA GLN A 159 -2.85 8.37 6.60
C GLN A 159 -3.88 9.48 6.85
N TRP A 160 -5.02 9.16 7.43
CA TRP A 160 -6.07 10.11 7.80
C TRP A 160 -6.01 10.55 9.26
N HIS A 161 -5.00 10.08 9.99
CA HIS A 161 -4.84 10.27 11.44
C HIS A 161 -6.07 9.77 12.23
N TYR A 162 -6.68 8.70 11.75
CA TYR A 162 -7.81 8.05 12.44
C TYR A 162 -7.33 7.40 13.76
N PRO A 163 -8.10 7.45 14.87
CA PRO A 163 -9.45 8.02 15.00
C PRO A 163 -9.47 9.49 15.46
N PHE A 164 -8.35 10.19 15.48
CA PHE A 164 -8.20 11.53 16.07
C PHE A 164 -8.67 12.64 15.12
N GLU A 165 -8.45 12.45 13.80
CA GLU A 165 -8.91 13.33 12.74
C GLU A 165 -9.64 12.54 11.65
N ASN A 166 -10.37 13.22 10.78
CA ASN A 166 -10.98 12.65 9.57
C ASN A 166 -11.78 11.36 9.80
N LYS A 167 -12.32 11.20 11.01
CA LYS A 167 -13.00 9.97 11.44
C LYS A 167 -14.12 9.56 10.48
N ASN A 168 -14.85 10.53 9.93
CA ASN A 168 -15.92 10.31 8.97
C ASN A 168 -15.46 9.65 7.66
N TYR A 169 -14.19 9.76 7.28
CA TYR A 169 -13.66 9.13 6.08
C TYR A 169 -13.64 7.61 6.18
N ILE A 170 -13.45 7.11 7.38
CA ILE A 170 -13.39 5.68 7.68
C ILE A 170 -14.76 5.17 8.13
N ASP A 171 -15.39 5.82 9.13
CA ASP A 171 -16.65 5.37 9.73
C ASP A 171 -17.81 5.37 8.70
N GLU A 172 -17.85 6.35 7.80
CA GLU A 172 -18.85 6.45 6.72
C GLU A 172 -18.43 5.70 5.44
N LYS A 173 -17.31 4.96 5.49
CA LYS A 173 -16.78 4.15 4.37
C LYS A 173 -16.48 4.96 3.10
N LYS A 174 -16.05 6.21 3.23
CA LYS A 174 -15.71 7.07 2.09
C LYS A 174 -14.40 6.64 1.41
N PHE A 175 -13.38 6.31 2.21
CA PHE A 175 -12.04 5.96 1.75
C PHE A 175 -11.54 4.60 2.27
N PHE A 176 -12.39 3.87 3.01
CA PHE A 176 -12.08 2.54 3.50
C PHE A 176 -13.30 1.62 3.39
N PRO A 177 -13.19 0.42 2.81
CA PRO A 177 -12.00 -0.16 2.17
C PRO A 177 -11.61 0.55 0.87
N ALA A 178 -10.30 0.49 0.50
CA ALA A 178 -9.78 1.04 -0.75
C ALA A 178 -10.46 0.39 -1.96
N ASP A 179 -10.66 1.15 -3.03
CA ASP A 179 -11.29 0.60 -4.23
C ASP A 179 -10.36 -0.32 -5.01
N TYR A 180 -9.04 -0.09 -4.96
CA TYR A 180 -8.07 -0.80 -5.78
C TYR A 180 -6.69 -0.88 -5.12
N ILE A 181 -6.01 -2.02 -5.33
CA ILE A 181 -4.60 -2.24 -4.99
C ILE A 181 -3.94 -3.13 -6.05
N ALA A 182 -2.68 -2.84 -6.40
CA ALA A 182 -1.90 -3.64 -7.33
C ALA A 182 -0.46 -3.79 -6.84
N GLU A 183 -0.05 -5.02 -6.56
CA GLU A 183 1.29 -5.37 -6.12
C GLU A 183 1.69 -6.75 -6.64
N GLY A 184 2.96 -7.14 -6.44
CA GLY A 184 3.45 -8.46 -6.82
C GLY A 184 2.76 -9.60 -6.06
N VAL A 185 2.72 -10.78 -6.66
CA VAL A 185 2.10 -11.98 -6.09
C VAL A 185 2.71 -12.43 -4.75
N ASP A 186 3.95 -12.05 -4.47
CA ASP A 186 4.62 -12.29 -3.20
C ASP A 186 3.94 -11.57 -2.02
N GLN A 187 3.23 -10.46 -2.28
CA GLN A 187 2.51 -9.69 -1.28
C GLN A 187 1.28 -10.41 -0.70
N THR A 188 0.89 -11.55 -1.24
CA THR A 188 -0.04 -12.48 -0.58
C THR A 188 0.46 -12.99 0.78
N ARG A 189 1.78 -12.91 1.03
CA ARG A 189 2.45 -13.19 2.31
C ARG A 189 3.19 -11.97 2.88
N GLY A 190 2.76 -10.79 2.49
CA GLY A 190 3.30 -9.49 2.90
C GLY A 190 2.17 -8.50 3.04
N TRP A 191 2.19 -7.43 2.26
CA TRP A 191 1.30 -6.29 2.43
C TRP A 191 -0.19 -6.61 2.24
N PHE A 192 -0.56 -7.43 1.24
CA PHE A 192 -1.96 -7.88 1.12
C PHE A 192 -2.47 -8.56 2.38
N TYR A 193 -1.63 -9.41 2.99
CA TYR A 193 -2.00 -10.14 4.20
C TYR A 193 -2.14 -9.21 5.40
N THR A 194 -1.18 -8.34 5.66
CA THR A 194 -1.19 -7.45 6.84
C THR A 194 -2.30 -6.43 6.78
N LEU A 195 -2.56 -5.83 5.60
CA LEU A 195 -3.74 -4.99 5.36
C LEU A 195 -5.04 -5.72 5.67
N HIS A 196 -5.17 -6.96 5.17
CA HIS A 196 -6.37 -7.77 5.33
C HIS A 196 -6.60 -8.17 6.79
N VAL A 197 -5.54 -8.56 7.50
CA VAL A 197 -5.59 -8.90 8.93
C VAL A 197 -6.04 -7.69 9.75
N ILE A 198 -5.38 -6.54 9.59
CA ILE A 198 -5.70 -5.34 10.36
C ILE A 198 -7.12 -4.85 10.04
N GLY A 199 -7.51 -4.82 8.75
CA GLY A 199 -8.87 -4.45 8.36
C GLY A 199 -9.94 -5.36 8.98
N THR A 200 -9.68 -6.65 9.04
CA THR A 200 -10.59 -7.62 9.67
C THR A 200 -10.67 -7.43 11.19
N LEU A 201 -9.53 -7.28 11.86
CA LEU A 201 -9.47 -7.18 13.32
C LEU A 201 -10.03 -5.87 13.86
N VAL A 202 -9.70 -4.75 13.22
CA VAL A 202 -10.03 -3.40 13.72
C VAL A 202 -11.39 -2.94 13.20
N PHE A 203 -11.68 -3.19 11.91
CA PHE A 203 -12.86 -2.62 11.23
C PHE A 203 -13.93 -3.66 10.85
N ASN A 204 -13.68 -4.93 11.11
CA ASN A 204 -14.57 -6.04 10.68
C ASN A 204 -14.90 -5.94 9.17
N SER A 205 -13.87 -5.70 8.36
CA SER A 205 -13.96 -5.45 6.92
C SER A 205 -12.70 -5.91 6.19
N ASN A 206 -12.82 -6.17 4.87
CA ASN A 206 -11.65 -6.19 3.99
C ASN A 206 -11.06 -4.78 3.86
N SER A 207 -9.75 -4.66 3.62
CA SER A 207 -9.08 -3.36 3.45
C SER A 207 -9.12 -2.83 2.01
N TYR A 208 -9.45 -3.67 1.04
CA TYR A 208 -9.51 -3.34 -0.39
C TYR A 208 -10.56 -4.19 -1.09
N LYS A 209 -11.13 -3.65 -2.19
CA LYS A 209 -12.22 -4.27 -2.96
C LYS A 209 -11.70 -5.03 -4.18
N ASN A 210 -10.75 -4.45 -4.91
CA ASN A 210 -10.20 -4.99 -6.15
C ASN A 210 -8.69 -5.12 -6.05
N VAL A 211 -8.16 -6.27 -6.45
CA VAL A 211 -6.72 -6.58 -6.42
C VAL A 211 -6.26 -7.03 -7.79
N ILE A 212 -5.20 -6.40 -8.28
CA ILE A 212 -4.37 -7.00 -9.33
C ILE A 212 -3.11 -7.56 -8.68
N SER A 213 -2.96 -8.86 -8.72
CA SER A 213 -1.76 -9.54 -8.25
C SER A 213 -0.78 -9.67 -9.42
N ASN A 214 0.16 -8.73 -9.52
CA ASN A 214 1.07 -8.63 -10.64
C ASN A 214 2.00 -9.84 -10.77
N GLY A 215 2.23 -10.28 -12.01
CA GLY A 215 3.27 -11.23 -12.36
C GLY A 215 4.67 -10.63 -12.23
N LEU A 216 5.67 -11.47 -12.44
CA LEU A 216 7.08 -11.03 -12.39
C LEU A 216 7.50 -10.42 -13.73
N VAL A 217 8.34 -9.39 -13.68
CA VAL A 217 9.06 -8.90 -14.86
C VAL A 217 10.34 -9.72 -14.99
N LEU A 218 10.43 -10.49 -16.08
CA LEU A 218 11.53 -11.37 -16.41
C LEU A 218 12.38 -10.75 -17.55
N ASP A 219 13.59 -11.21 -17.73
CA ASP A 219 14.36 -10.83 -18.91
C ASP A 219 13.75 -11.39 -20.21
N LYS A 220 14.26 -10.99 -21.36
CA LYS A 220 13.79 -11.45 -22.67
C LYS A 220 13.78 -12.98 -22.85
N ASN A 221 14.60 -13.70 -22.07
CA ASN A 221 14.70 -15.16 -22.09
C ASN A 221 13.76 -15.83 -21.09
N GLY A 222 13.03 -15.03 -20.27
CA GLY A 222 12.13 -15.53 -19.23
C GLY A 222 12.84 -15.87 -17.92
N GLN A 223 14.05 -15.37 -17.69
CA GLN A 223 14.79 -15.55 -16.45
C GLN A 223 14.56 -14.38 -15.50
N LYS A 224 14.56 -14.65 -14.19
CA LYS A 224 14.45 -13.60 -13.17
C LYS A 224 15.61 -12.63 -13.29
N MET A 225 15.29 -11.34 -13.39
CA MET A 225 16.31 -10.28 -13.41
C MET A 225 17.03 -10.18 -12.07
N SER A 226 18.36 -10.05 -12.12
CA SER A 226 19.16 -9.76 -10.95
C SER A 226 20.43 -8.99 -11.32
N LYS A 227 20.86 -8.11 -10.43
CA LYS A 227 22.15 -7.38 -10.60
C LYS A 227 23.34 -8.33 -10.71
N ARG A 228 23.30 -9.46 -10.00
CA ARG A 228 24.36 -10.47 -10.00
C ARG A 228 24.53 -11.15 -11.36
N LEU A 229 23.44 -11.36 -12.10
CA LEU A 229 23.47 -11.99 -13.43
C LEU A 229 23.69 -10.97 -14.55
N GLY A 230 23.68 -9.68 -14.25
CA GLY A 230 23.87 -8.63 -15.26
C GLY A 230 22.72 -8.54 -16.28
N ASN A 231 21.59 -9.17 -16.01
CA ASN A 231 20.41 -9.20 -16.90
C ASN A 231 19.30 -8.23 -16.44
N ALA A 232 19.58 -7.41 -15.44
CA ALA A 232 18.65 -6.37 -14.99
C ALA A 232 18.69 -5.19 -15.96
N VAL A 233 17.51 -4.71 -16.36
CA VAL A 233 17.36 -3.50 -17.16
C VAL A 233 17.15 -2.32 -16.21
N ASP A 234 17.90 -1.23 -16.42
CA ASP A 234 17.71 -0.01 -15.66
C ASP A 234 16.43 0.70 -16.12
N PRO A 235 15.46 0.93 -15.23
CA PRO A 235 14.20 1.57 -15.61
C PRO A 235 14.39 3.03 -16.02
N PHE A 236 15.29 3.77 -15.39
CA PHE A 236 15.50 5.19 -15.70
C PHE A 236 16.17 5.38 -17.06
N GLU A 237 17.22 4.60 -17.40
CA GLU A 237 17.81 4.61 -18.73
C GLU A 237 16.78 4.23 -19.80
N THR A 238 15.87 3.30 -19.48
CA THR A 238 14.78 2.89 -20.39
C THR A 238 13.79 4.03 -20.62
N LEU A 239 13.37 4.70 -19.55
CA LEU A 239 12.46 5.84 -19.60
C LEU A 239 13.07 7.03 -20.34
N ASP A 240 14.34 7.33 -20.12
CA ASP A 240 15.05 8.43 -20.80
C ASP A 240 15.17 8.16 -22.31
N ARG A 241 15.43 6.91 -22.68
CA ARG A 241 15.62 6.53 -24.10
C ARG A 241 14.31 6.43 -24.88
N PHE A 242 13.27 5.84 -24.33
CA PHE A 242 12.04 5.49 -25.05
C PHE A 242 10.83 6.34 -24.67
N GLY A 243 10.90 7.04 -23.56
CA GLY A 243 9.80 7.76 -22.96
C GLY A 243 8.92 6.88 -22.04
N PRO A 244 8.26 7.49 -21.05
CA PRO A 244 7.40 6.77 -20.11
C PRO A 244 6.16 6.17 -20.79
N ASP A 245 5.56 6.85 -21.75
CA ASP A 245 4.33 6.39 -22.39
C ASP A 245 4.54 5.11 -23.19
N ALA A 246 5.59 5.02 -24.00
CA ALA A 246 5.91 3.83 -24.78
C ALA A 246 6.25 2.65 -23.87
N THR A 247 7.01 2.90 -22.80
CA THR A 247 7.38 1.87 -21.82
C THR A 247 6.17 1.32 -21.08
N ARG A 248 5.30 2.20 -20.57
CA ARG A 248 4.07 1.82 -19.87
C ARG A 248 3.11 1.06 -20.80
N TRP A 249 2.92 1.57 -22.02
CA TRP A 249 2.09 0.90 -23.00
C TRP A 249 2.58 -0.51 -23.34
N TYR A 250 3.88 -0.66 -23.57
CA TYR A 250 4.49 -1.97 -23.79
C TYR A 250 4.21 -2.94 -22.64
N MET A 251 4.40 -2.51 -21.41
CA MET A 251 4.19 -3.35 -20.22
C MET A 251 2.75 -3.81 -20.06
N ILE A 252 1.77 -2.96 -20.41
CA ILE A 252 0.34 -3.27 -20.24
C ILE A 252 -0.19 -4.07 -21.42
N SER A 253 0.26 -3.78 -22.66
CA SER A 253 -0.28 -4.40 -23.88
C SER A 253 0.39 -5.72 -24.26
N ASN A 254 1.60 -6.01 -23.73
CA ASN A 254 2.37 -7.19 -24.12
C ASN A 254 1.92 -8.47 -23.38
N SER A 255 1.39 -8.35 -22.18
CA SER A 255 0.81 -9.45 -21.41
C SER A 255 -0.21 -8.92 -20.41
N ASN A 256 -1.07 -9.80 -19.89
CA ASN A 256 -1.92 -9.41 -18.77
C ASN A 256 -1.06 -9.03 -17.55
N PRO A 257 -1.48 -8.06 -16.74
CA PRO A 257 -0.69 -7.62 -15.57
C PRO A 257 -0.34 -8.73 -14.57
N TRP A 258 -1.15 -9.77 -14.48
CA TRP A 258 -0.94 -10.92 -13.59
C TRP A 258 -0.08 -12.03 -14.18
N ASP A 259 0.23 -11.97 -15.48
CA ASP A 259 1.13 -12.91 -16.14
C ASP A 259 2.59 -12.42 -16.07
N ASN A 260 3.53 -13.33 -16.15
CA ASN A 260 4.94 -12.96 -16.19
C ASN A 260 5.27 -12.26 -17.50
N LEU A 261 5.78 -11.04 -17.41
CA LEU A 261 6.20 -10.24 -18.56
C LEU A 261 7.65 -10.57 -18.92
N LYS A 262 7.89 -11.06 -20.15
CA LYS A 262 9.24 -11.09 -20.73
C LYS A 262 9.58 -9.71 -21.27
N PHE A 263 10.43 -9.01 -20.55
CA PHE A 263 10.78 -7.63 -20.89
C PHE A 263 11.87 -7.59 -21.97
N ASP A 264 11.51 -7.03 -23.12
CA ASP A 264 12.42 -6.82 -24.25
C ASP A 264 12.37 -5.35 -24.69
N VAL A 265 13.52 -4.68 -24.64
CA VAL A 265 13.67 -3.28 -25.05
C VAL A 265 13.26 -3.06 -26.51
N ALA A 266 13.49 -4.07 -27.38
CA ALA A 266 13.06 -3.99 -28.79
C ALA A 266 11.52 -3.89 -28.94
N GLY A 267 10.76 -4.49 -28.01
CA GLY A 267 9.30 -4.37 -28.00
C GLY A 267 8.82 -2.96 -27.66
N ILE A 268 9.53 -2.24 -26.81
CA ILE A 268 9.22 -0.82 -26.51
C ILE A 268 9.44 0.04 -27.77
N GLU A 269 10.52 -0.19 -28.50
CA GLU A 269 10.80 0.54 -29.74
C GLU A 269 9.74 0.25 -30.82
N GLU A 270 9.25 -0.98 -30.90
CA GLU A 270 8.15 -1.34 -31.80
C GLU A 270 6.87 -0.60 -31.46
N VAL A 271 6.48 -0.55 -30.17
CA VAL A 271 5.32 0.22 -29.70
C VAL A 271 5.47 1.70 -30.03
N ARG A 272 6.63 2.28 -29.74
CA ARG A 272 6.92 3.68 -30.06
C ARG A 272 6.73 3.97 -31.55
N ARG A 273 7.25 3.10 -32.42
CA ARG A 273 7.16 3.26 -33.87
C ARG A 273 5.76 3.00 -34.42
N LYS A 274 5.14 1.87 -34.06
CA LYS A 274 3.87 1.44 -34.64
C LYS A 274 2.67 2.17 -34.06
N PHE A 275 2.58 2.32 -32.76
CA PHE A 275 1.42 2.95 -32.12
C PHE A 275 1.60 4.47 -32.00
N PHE A 276 2.57 4.92 -31.22
CA PHE A 276 2.74 6.36 -30.98
C PHE A 276 3.18 7.12 -32.22
N GLY A 277 4.03 6.51 -33.07
CA GLY A 277 4.45 7.10 -34.35
C GLY A 277 3.26 7.28 -35.30
N THR A 278 2.36 6.31 -35.38
CA THR A 278 1.14 6.41 -36.20
C THR A 278 0.22 7.51 -35.66
N LEU A 279 -0.01 7.54 -34.34
CA LEU A 279 -0.84 8.57 -33.71
C LEU A 279 -0.27 9.99 -33.96
N HIS A 280 1.04 10.14 -33.77
CA HIS A 280 1.73 11.40 -34.06
C HIS A 280 1.60 11.82 -35.54
N ASN A 281 1.76 10.88 -36.46
CA ASN A 281 1.63 11.16 -37.90
C ASN A 281 0.21 11.58 -38.28
N ILE A 282 -0.82 10.95 -37.71
CA ILE A 282 -2.22 11.35 -37.93
C ILE A 282 -2.43 12.79 -37.43
N TYR A 283 -1.97 13.11 -36.22
CA TYR A 283 -2.08 14.45 -35.69
C TYR A 283 -1.31 15.47 -36.53
N SER A 284 -0.08 15.14 -36.94
CA SER A 284 0.75 16.03 -37.74
C SER A 284 0.12 16.30 -39.12
N PHE A 285 -0.45 15.29 -39.75
CA PHE A 285 -1.18 15.44 -41.00
C PHE A 285 -2.40 16.33 -40.83
N PHE A 286 -3.23 16.04 -39.82
CA PHE A 286 -4.41 16.86 -39.54
C PHE A 286 -4.03 18.30 -39.25
N SER A 287 -3.07 18.55 -38.36
CA SER A 287 -2.70 19.91 -37.97
C SER A 287 -2.09 20.72 -39.11
N LEU A 288 -1.35 20.09 -40.03
CA LEU A 288 -0.82 20.74 -41.19
C LEU A 288 -1.95 21.33 -42.04
N TYR A 289 -2.93 20.54 -42.42
CA TYR A 289 -4.04 21.02 -43.26
C TYR A 289 -5.02 21.92 -42.50
N ALA A 290 -5.30 21.61 -41.25
CA ALA A 290 -6.13 22.47 -40.40
C ALA A 290 -5.56 23.91 -40.27
N ASN A 291 -4.23 24.03 -40.21
CA ASN A 291 -3.56 25.31 -40.18
C ASN A 291 -3.63 26.06 -41.55
N VAL A 292 -3.45 25.34 -42.66
CA VAL A 292 -3.56 25.87 -44.01
C VAL A 292 -4.98 26.37 -44.25
N ASP A 293 -5.98 25.58 -43.92
CA ASP A 293 -7.39 25.86 -44.13
C ASP A 293 -7.97 26.83 -43.09
N LYS A 294 -7.18 27.19 -42.05
CA LYS A 294 -7.62 28.00 -40.88
C LYS A 294 -8.84 27.40 -40.18
N PHE A 295 -8.89 26.06 -40.10
CA PHE A 295 -9.99 25.30 -39.51
C PHE A 295 -10.24 25.75 -38.07
N LYS A 296 -11.50 25.99 -37.70
CA LYS A 296 -11.89 26.49 -36.38
C LYS A 296 -12.97 25.64 -35.68
N ASN A 297 -13.36 24.53 -36.25
CA ASN A 297 -14.41 23.64 -35.70
C ASN A 297 -15.71 24.39 -35.31
N HIS A 298 -16.12 25.35 -36.12
CA HIS A 298 -17.36 26.12 -35.92
C HIS A 298 -18.42 25.78 -36.97
N GLU A 299 -18.09 24.91 -37.90
CA GLU A 299 -19.00 24.51 -38.96
C GLU A 299 -20.18 23.72 -38.39
N LYS A 300 -21.32 23.81 -39.09
CA LYS A 300 -22.50 23.02 -38.75
C LYS A 300 -22.18 21.52 -38.87
N ILE A 301 -22.51 20.78 -37.81
CA ILE A 301 -22.36 19.33 -37.81
C ILE A 301 -23.22 18.73 -38.93
N ILE A 302 -22.57 17.96 -39.82
CA ILE A 302 -23.27 17.23 -40.88
C ILE A 302 -23.91 15.99 -40.23
N GLU A 303 -25.21 15.79 -40.50
CA GLU A 303 -25.94 14.60 -40.05
C GLU A 303 -25.28 13.33 -40.63
N TYR A 304 -25.31 12.23 -39.84
CA TYR A 304 -24.67 10.98 -40.19
C TYR A 304 -25.09 10.45 -41.58
N LYS A 305 -26.38 10.55 -41.90
CA LYS A 305 -26.97 10.11 -43.18
C LYS A 305 -26.48 10.92 -44.40
N ASP A 306 -26.06 12.16 -44.18
CA ASP A 306 -25.63 13.09 -45.24
C ASP A 306 -24.11 13.07 -45.46
N ARG A 307 -23.40 12.28 -44.67
CA ARG A 307 -21.95 12.09 -44.78
C ARG A 307 -21.61 11.09 -45.89
N CYS A 308 -20.39 11.23 -46.42
CA CYS A 308 -19.89 10.22 -47.36
C CYS A 308 -19.68 8.85 -46.72
N GLU A 309 -19.57 7.81 -47.50
CA GLU A 309 -19.47 6.44 -46.98
C GLU A 309 -18.24 6.22 -46.11
N LEU A 310 -17.10 6.80 -46.47
CA LEU A 310 -15.86 6.73 -45.72
C LEU A 310 -15.99 7.36 -44.34
N ASP A 311 -16.63 8.54 -44.26
CA ASP A 311 -16.86 9.22 -42.96
C ASP A 311 -17.82 8.41 -42.08
N ARG A 312 -18.86 7.84 -42.65
CA ARG A 312 -19.78 6.97 -41.91
C ARG A 312 -19.10 5.71 -41.39
N TRP A 313 -18.24 5.12 -42.17
CA TRP A 313 -17.44 3.95 -41.80
C TRP A 313 -16.55 4.29 -40.58
N ILE A 314 -15.69 5.31 -40.69
CA ILE A 314 -14.76 5.63 -39.58
C ILE A 314 -15.46 6.02 -38.28
N ILE A 315 -16.60 6.71 -38.37
CA ILE A 315 -17.40 7.03 -37.20
C ILE A 315 -18.03 5.76 -36.58
N SER A 316 -18.45 4.80 -37.42
CA SER A 316 -18.94 3.51 -36.95
C SER A 316 -17.85 2.73 -36.22
N GLU A 317 -16.63 2.66 -36.79
CA GLU A 317 -15.45 2.03 -36.14
C GLU A 317 -15.13 2.68 -34.79
N LEU A 318 -15.14 4.02 -34.73
CA LEU A 318 -14.90 4.76 -33.49
C LEU A 318 -15.95 4.42 -32.40
N ASN A 319 -17.22 4.37 -32.77
CA ASN A 319 -18.29 4.03 -31.81
C ASN A 319 -18.21 2.56 -31.35
N THR A 320 -17.81 1.66 -32.24
CA THR A 320 -17.54 0.26 -31.90
C THR A 320 -16.40 0.16 -30.89
N LEU A 321 -15.28 0.84 -31.15
CA LEU A 321 -14.13 0.90 -30.21
C LEU A 321 -14.53 1.49 -28.86
N ILE A 322 -15.30 2.58 -28.84
CA ILE A 322 -15.79 3.20 -27.60
C ILE A 322 -16.62 2.19 -26.77
N LYS A 323 -17.48 1.42 -27.45
CA LYS A 323 -18.28 0.38 -26.79
C LYS A 323 -17.39 -0.72 -26.23
N GLU A 324 -16.49 -1.28 -27.02
CA GLU A 324 -15.57 -2.35 -26.61
C GLU A 324 -14.71 -1.94 -25.40
N VAL A 325 -14.18 -0.70 -25.39
CA VAL A 325 -13.39 -0.17 -24.27
C VAL A 325 -14.22 0.03 -23.00
N LYS A 326 -15.53 0.34 -23.14
CA LYS A 326 -16.42 0.48 -21.98
C LYS A 326 -16.85 -0.87 -21.40
N ASP A 327 -16.95 -1.87 -22.27
CA ASP A 327 -17.41 -3.22 -21.89
C ASP A 327 -16.26 -4.07 -21.31
N ALA A 328 -14.98 -3.69 -21.54
CA ALA A 328 -13.77 -4.35 -21.05
C ALA A 328 -13.40 -3.93 -19.63
#